data_8fdb5d0d9a2dbd800ca9e66cb87f4626
#
_entry.id   8fdb5d0d9a2dbd800ca9e66cb87f4626
#
_cell.length_a   1.000
_cell.length_b   1.000
_cell.length_c   1.000
_cell.angle_alpha   90.00
_cell.angle_beta   90.00
_cell.angle_gamma   90.00
#
_symmetry.space_group_name_H-M   'P 1'
#
loop_
_entity.id
_entity.type
_entity.pdbx_description
1 polymer ?
#
loop_
_entity_poly.entity_id
_entity_poly.type
_entity_poly.pdbx_seq_one_letter_code
_entity_poly.pdbx_strand_id
1 'polypeptide(L)' 'SLTPAQARRVHARYMLGMKVKDIAAMEGITPSQAGKSIHAALRRLRRYFIRRKWTSGL' A
#
# COMPACT_ATOMS: atom_id res chain seq x y z
N SER A 1 -5.69 -9.97 1.24
CA SER A 1 -6.23 -8.64 1.02
C SER A 1 -5.64 -7.62 1.99
N LEU A 2 -5.83 -6.36 1.69
CA LEU A 2 -5.30 -5.26 2.50
C LEU A 2 -6.26 -4.89 3.63
N THR A 3 -5.69 -4.43 4.76
CA THR A 3 -6.51 -3.78 5.77
C THR A 3 -7.03 -2.46 5.23
N PRO A 4 -8.13 -1.91 5.77
CA PRO A 4 -8.62 -0.60 5.32
C PRO A 4 -7.56 0.50 5.42
N ALA A 5 -6.76 0.49 6.48
CA ALA A 5 -5.69 1.47 6.64
C ALA A 5 -4.62 1.35 5.56
N GLN A 6 -4.21 0.12 5.25
CA GLN A 6 -3.23 -0.12 4.19
C GLN A 6 -3.77 0.31 2.83
N ALA A 7 -5.03 0.00 2.54
CA ALA A 7 -5.65 0.39 1.28
C ALA A 7 -5.68 1.91 1.13
N ARG A 8 -6.05 2.64 2.20
CA ARG A 8 -6.05 4.10 2.20
C ARG A 8 -4.68 4.68 1.91
N ARG A 9 -3.65 4.14 2.56
CA ARG A 9 -2.28 4.63 2.40
C ARG A 9 -1.74 4.38 1.01
N VAL A 10 -2.00 3.21 0.46
CA VAL A 10 -1.59 2.89 -0.91
C VAL A 10 -2.32 3.81 -1.91
N HIS A 11 -3.60 4.01 -1.72
CA HIS A 11 -4.39 4.90 -2.57
C HIS A 11 -3.83 6.33 -2.52
N ALA A 12 -3.57 6.85 -1.31
CA ALA A 12 -3.02 8.19 -1.15
C ALA A 12 -1.65 8.32 -1.82
N ARG A 13 -0.78 7.31 -1.68
CA ARG A 13 0.57 7.36 -2.24
C ARG A 13 0.58 7.29 -3.77
N TYR A 14 -0.21 6.41 -4.35
CA TYR A 14 -0.12 6.12 -5.77
C TYR A 14 -1.20 6.75 -6.62
N MET A 15 -2.40 6.88 -6.10
CA MET A 15 -3.50 7.48 -6.85
C MET A 15 -3.56 9.00 -6.67
N LEU A 16 -3.27 9.49 -5.47
CA LEU A 16 -3.29 10.91 -5.15
C LEU A 16 -1.92 11.58 -5.25
N GLY A 17 -0.87 10.80 -5.40
CA GLY A 17 0.49 11.31 -5.53
C GLY A 17 1.06 11.93 -4.26
N MET A 18 0.54 11.59 -3.10
CA MET A 18 1.00 12.14 -1.83
C MET A 18 2.35 11.55 -1.43
N LYS A 19 3.15 12.38 -0.75
CA LYS A 19 4.42 11.91 -0.19
C LYS A 19 4.16 11.13 1.09
N VAL A 20 5.04 10.16 1.38
CA VAL A 20 4.91 9.34 2.59
C VAL A 20 4.84 10.19 3.86
N LYS A 21 5.65 11.25 3.95
CA LYS A 21 5.63 12.13 5.11
C LYS A 21 4.29 12.84 5.29
N ASP A 22 3.62 13.16 4.19
CA ASP A 22 2.33 13.84 4.24
C ASP A 22 1.24 12.85 4.66
N ILE A 23 1.30 11.63 4.18
CA ILE A 23 0.39 10.58 4.59
C ILE A 23 0.54 10.32 6.09
N ALA A 24 1.78 10.25 6.57
CA ALA A 24 2.07 10.04 7.98
C ALA A 24 1.51 11.17 8.84
N ALA A 25 1.69 12.41 8.39
CA ALA A 25 1.17 13.58 9.12
C ALA A 25 -0.35 13.55 9.22
N MET A 26 -1.03 13.17 8.14
CA MET A 26 -2.49 13.08 8.14
C MET A 26 -3.00 12.02 9.11
N GLU A 27 -2.26 10.93 9.27
CA GLU A 27 -2.69 9.82 10.13
C GLU A 27 -2.12 9.88 11.55
N GLY A 28 -1.28 10.87 11.83
CA GLY A 28 -0.67 11.00 13.17
C GLY A 28 0.35 9.91 13.48
N ILE A 29 1.02 9.40 12.47
CA ILE A 29 2.07 8.38 12.62
C ILE A 29 3.38 8.90 12.06
N THR A 30 4.47 8.17 12.32
CA THR A 30 5.79 8.56 11.78
C THR A 30 5.90 8.19 10.30
N PRO A 31 6.73 8.90 9.52
CA PRO A 31 7.00 8.52 8.13
C PRO A 31 7.53 7.10 8.01
N SER A 32 8.33 6.65 8.98
CA SER A 32 8.84 5.29 9.00
C SER A 32 7.69 4.27 9.11
N GLN A 33 6.74 4.52 9.99
CA GLN A 33 5.57 3.65 10.14
C GLN A 33 4.71 3.63 8.88
N ALA A 34 4.49 4.80 8.29
CA ALA A 34 3.73 4.91 7.05
C ALA A 34 4.42 4.16 5.91
N GLY A 35 5.73 4.33 5.78
CA GLY A 35 6.51 3.65 4.76
C GLY A 35 6.46 2.14 4.89
N LYS A 36 6.64 1.63 6.11
CA LYS A 36 6.57 0.19 6.37
C LYS A 36 5.20 -0.38 6.03
N SER A 37 4.14 0.36 6.38
CA SER A 37 2.78 -0.05 6.10
C SER A 37 2.53 -0.14 4.59
N ILE A 38 2.98 0.87 3.84
CA ILE A 38 2.83 0.91 2.39
C ILE A 38 3.62 -0.22 1.74
N HIS A 39 4.86 -0.46 2.19
CA HIS A 39 5.67 -1.56 1.67
C HIS A 39 5.03 -2.91 1.93
N ALA A 40 4.48 -3.12 3.12
CA ALA A 40 3.79 -4.37 3.45
C ALA A 40 2.56 -4.57 2.56
N ALA A 41 1.82 -3.48 2.31
CA ALA A 41 0.65 -3.53 1.43
C ALA A 41 1.05 -3.88 0.00
N LEU A 42 2.14 -3.28 -0.49
CA LEU A 42 2.63 -3.55 -1.84
C LEU A 42 3.08 -5.00 -2.01
N ARG A 43 3.71 -5.57 -0.98
CA ARG A 43 4.11 -6.98 -1.01
C ARG A 43 2.89 -7.88 -1.14
N ARG A 44 1.82 -7.59 -0.40
CA ARG A 44 0.59 -8.36 -0.45
C ARG A 44 -0.06 -8.25 -1.82
N LEU A 45 -0.12 -7.05 -2.37
CA LEU A 45 -0.67 -6.82 -3.70
C LEU A 45 0.15 -7.54 -4.76
N ARG A 46 1.48 -7.49 -4.66
CA ARG A 46 2.35 -8.18 -5.61
C ARG A 46 2.10 -9.68 -5.61
N ARG A 47 2.00 -10.29 -4.41
CA ARG A 47 1.70 -11.71 -4.29
C ARG A 47 0.34 -12.04 -4.91
N TYR A 48 -0.64 -11.21 -4.65
CA TYR A 48 -2.00 -11.39 -5.17
C TYR A 48 -2.00 -11.32 -6.69
N PHE A 49 -1.35 -10.33 -7.27
CA PHE A 49 -1.28 -10.17 -8.72
C PHE A 49 -0.50 -11.29 -9.39
N ILE A 50 0.61 -11.72 -8.81
CA ILE A 50 1.39 -12.83 -9.34
C ILE A 50 0.55 -14.09 -9.35
N ARG A 51 -0.13 -14.38 -8.24
CA ARG A 51 -0.97 -15.56 -8.14
C ARG A 51 -2.11 -15.55 -9.14
N ARG A 52 -2.76 -14.41 -9.32
CA ARG A 52 -3.84 -14.28 -10.30
C ARG A 52 -3.34 -14.37 -11.72
N LYS A 53 -2.20 -13.78 -11.99
CA LYS A 53 -1.59 -13.84 -13.33
C LYS A 53 -1.27 -15.27 -13.71
N TRP A 54 -0.72 -16.06 -12.77
CA TRP A 54 -0.43 -17.45 -13.00
C TRP A 54 -1.69 -18.27 -13.27
N THR A 55 -2.77 -18.00 -12.53
CA THR A 55 -4.01 -18.75 -12.70
C THR A 55 -4.77 -18.34 -13.95
N SER A 56 -4.82 -17.07 -14.25
CA SER A 56 -5.63 -16.57 -15.38
C SER A 56 -4.86 -16.54 -16.69
N GLY A 57 -3.53 -16.56 -16.65
CA GLY A 57 -2.71 -16.58 -17.84
C GLY A 57 -2.55 -17.97 -18.46
N LEU A 58 -3.09 -18.94 -17.77
CA LEU A 58 -3.06 -20.32 -18.25
C LEU A 58 -4.43 -20.73 -18.78
#